data_612fc1e5d5fce4590794cac45f6252ba
#
_entry.id   612fc1e5d5fce4590794cac45f6252ba
#
_cell.length_a   1.000
_cell.length_b   1.000
_cell.length_c   1.000
_cell.angle_alpha   90.00
_cell.angle_beta   90.00
_cell.angle_gamma   90.00
#
_symmetry.space_group_name_H-M   'P 1'
#
loop_
_entity.id
_entity.type
_entity.pdbx_description
1 polymer ?
#
loop_
_entity_poly.entity_id
_entity_poly.type
_entity_poly.pdbx_seq_one_letter_code
_entity_poly.pdbx_strand_id
1 'polypeptide(L)'
;MNFRLICAVKLSLFLIAFLLGVFTVFSQENPNAQQLQTSLKTKQLIEKKATYNKLNNGEYDGFRIKIHFGPDRVKQREIKTKFQTKFNDIPTYEDYQQPNWVVSVGDFRTKLEAFEALKKIQVDFPDGFIVKSKIKPMKL
;
A
#
# COMPACT_ATOMS: atom_id res chain seq x y z
N MET A 1 -69.16 25.87 34.15
CA MET A 1 -67.82 25.69 34.73
C MET A 1 -67.04 24.71 33.82
N ASN A 2 -66.31 25.25 32.98
CA ASN A 2 -65.13 25.01 32.15
C ASN A 2 -64.86 23.57 31.60
N PHE A 3 -65.77 23.06 30.81
CA PHE A 3 -65.56 21.86 30.03
C PHE A 3 -64.45 22.07 28.95
N ARG A 4 -64.30 23.30 28.47
CA ARG A 4 -63.26 23.67 27.47
C ARG A 4 -61.86 23.65 28.04
N LEU A 5 -61.62 23.95 29.32
CA LEU A 5 -60.30 23.97 29.95
C LEU A 5 -59.77 22.52 30.13
N ILE A 6 -60.66 21.60 30.49
CA ILE A 6 -60.30 20.17 30.70
C ILE A 6 -59.90 19.48 29.37
N CYS A 7 -60.56 19.85 28.27
CA CYS A 7 -60.21 19.35 26.96
C CYS A 7 -58.83 19.87 26.47
N ALA A 8 -58.56 21.16 26.73
CA ALA A 8 -57.27 21.75 26.34
C ALA A 8 -56.09 21.17 27.12
N VAL A 9 -56.28 20.90 28.40
CA VAL A 9 -55.22 20.28 29.25
C VAL A 9 -54.96 18.84 28.87
N LYS A 10 -56.02 18.07 28.53
CA LYS A 10 -55.86 16.67 28.04
C LYS A 10 -55.14 16.60 26.66
N LEU A 11 -55.48 17.51 25.75
CA LEU A 11 -54.84 17.60 24.44
C LEU A 11 -53.36 18.00 24.55
N SER A 12 -53.04 18.92 25.46
CA SER A 12 -51.65 19.34 25.76
C SER A 12 -50.80 18.20 26.35
N LEU A 13 -51.36 17.42 27.28
CA LEU A 13 -50.68 16.25 27.86
C LEU A 13 -50.43 15.14 26.81
N PHE A 14 -51.36 14.95 25.85
CA PHE A 14 -51.18 13.97 24.79
C PHE A 14 -50.10 14.39 23.80
N LEU A 15 -50.00 15.70 23.49
CA LEU A 15 -48.92 16.26 22.64
C LEU A 15 -47.53 16.13 23.28
N ILE A 16 -47.44 16.37 24.58
CA ILE A 16 -46.17 16.25 25.34
C ILE A 16 -45.73 14.78 25.43
N ALA A 17 -46.66 13.83 25.62
CA ALA A 17 -46.38 12.40 25.64
C ALA A 17 -45.95 11.89 24.25
N PHE A 18 -46.52 12.44 23.17
CA PHE A 18 -46.13 12.11 21.78
C PHE A 18 -44.74 12.65 21.44
N LEU A 19 -44.38 13.86 21.89
CA LEU A 19 -43.05 14.46 21.72
C LEU A 19 -41.95 13.70 22.49
N LEU A 20 -42.23 13.16 23.67
CA LEU A 20 -41.29 12.36 24.46
C LEU A 20 -41.09 10.97 23.87
N GLY A 21 -42.06 10.43 23.16
CA GLY A 21 -41.97 9.11 22.49
C GLY A 21 -41.09 9.12 21.25
N VAL A 22 -40.90 10.27 20.61
CA VAL A 22 -40.08 10.37 19.38
C VAL A 22 -38.53 10.43 19.70
N PHE A 23 -38.18 10.79 20.92
CA PHE A 23 -36.76 10.88 21.31
C PHE A 23 -36.08 9.55 21.65
N THR A 24 -36.82 8.46 21.80
CA THR A 24 -36.25 7.15 22.16
C THR A 24 -35.88 6.28 20.98
N VAL A 25 -36.12 6.71 19.73
CA VAL A 25 -35.86 5.89 18.52
C VAL A 25 -34.49 6.21 17.89
N PHE A 26 -33.70 7.15 18.42
CA PHE A 26 -32.44 7.55 17.81
C PHE A 26 -31.19 7.03 18.53
N SER A 27 -31.32 5.96 19.31
CA SER A 27 -30.17 5.20 19.82
C SER A 27 -30.21 3.78 19.26
N GLN A 28 -30.20 3.65 17.93
CA GLN A 28 -29.72 2.43 17.29
C GLN A 28 -28.18 2.52 17.28
N GLU A 29 -27.56 2.12 18.40
CA GLU A 29 -26.22 1.55 18.34
C GLU A 29 -26.25 0.46 17.27
N ASN A 30 -25.47 0.66 16.24
CA ASN A 30 -25.31 -0.27 15.14
C ASN A 30 -24.64 -1.56 15.70
N PRO A 31 -25.38 -2.66 15.96
CA PRO A 31 -24.78 -3.89 16.52
C PRO A 31 -23.90 -4.63 15.50
N ASN A 32 -23.65 -4.03 14.34
CA ASN A 32 -22.80 -4.53 13.27
C ASN A 32 -21.39 -3.93 13.26
N ALA A 33 -20.93 -3.33 14.34
CA ALA A 33 -19.52 -3.41 14.68
C ALA A 33 -19.24 -4.89 15.07
N GLN A 34 -19.47 -5.80 14.13
CA GLN A 34 -18.92 -7.13 14.19
C GLN A 34 -17.43 -6.93 14.38
N GLN A 35 -16.96 -7.08 15.62
CA GLN A 35 -15.60 -7.51 15.87
C GLN A 35 -15.36 -8.62 14.84
N LEU A 36 -14.62 -8.30 13.79
CA LEU A 36 -14.08 -9.29 12.89
C LEU A 36 -13.25 -10.22 13.77
N GLN A 37 -13.92 -11.22 14.34
CA GLN A 37 -13.25 -12.33 14.98
C GLN A 37 -12.39 -12.92 13.87
N THR A 38 -11.13 -12.51 13.90
CA THR A 38 -10.13 -12.99 12.96
C THR A 38 -10.18 -14.49 13.01
N SER A 39 -10.72 -15.13 12.00
CA SER A 39 -10.88 -16.59 11.98
C SER A 39 -9.50 -17.22 12.20
N LEU A 40 -9.44 -18.41 12.78
CA LEU A 40 -8.19 -19.13 12.99
C LEU A 40 -7.37 -19.22 11.71
N LYS A 41 -8.01 -19.37 10.54
CA LYS A 41 -7.35 -19.32 9.22
C LYS A 41 -6.68 -18.00 8.94
N THR A 42 -7.32 -16.88 9.26
CA THR A 42 -6.74 -15.54 9.06
C THR A 42 -5.54 -15.32 9.96
N LYS A 43 -5.59 -15.74 11.22
CA LYS A 43 -4.43 -15.71 12.14
C LYS A 43 -3.27 -16.53 11.58
N GLN A 44 -3.52 -17.77 11.16
CA GLN A 44 -2.50 -18.63 10.56
C GLN A 44 -1.88 -18.03 9.29
N LEU A 45 -2.68 -17.34 8.44
CA LEU A 45 -2.18 -16.65 7.25
C LEU A 45 -1.30 -15.45 7.61
N ILE A 46 -1.69 -14.69 8.63
CA ILE A 46 -0.88 -13.55 9.12
C ILE A 46 0.45 -14.05 9.69
N GLU A 47 0.44 -15.10 10.49
CA GLU A 47 1.66 -15.71 11.04
C GLU A 47 2.57 -16.27 9.95
N LYS A 48 2.01 -17.00 8.97
CA LYS A 48 2.78 -17.48 7.81
C LYS A 48 3.40 -16.32 7.03
N LYS A 49 2.64 -15.25 6.79
CA LYS A 49 3.15 -14.06 6.10
C LYS A 49 4.24 -13.36 6.92
N ALA A 50 4.06 -13.23 8.23
CA ALA A 50 5.06 -12.64 9.12
C ALA A 50 6.35 -13.47 9.13
N THR A 51 6.25 -14.80 9.22
CA THR A 51 7.38 -15.73 9.17
C THR A 51 8.08 -15.66 7.80
N TYR A 52 7.34 -15.67 6.70
CA TYR A 52 7.90 -15.53 5.36
C TYR A 52 8.65 -14.19 5.19
N ASN A 53 8.07 -13.09 5.63
CA ASN A 53 8.71 -11.77 5.57
C ASN A 53 9.97 -11.72 6.43
N LYS A 54 9.96 -12.35 7.61
CA LYS A 54 11.12 -12.43 8.50
C LYS A 54 12.26 -13.24 7.87
N LEU A 55 11.95 -14.38 7.26
CA LEU A 55 12.92 -15.23 6.56
C LEU A 55 13.55 -14.56 5.34
N ASN A 56 12.78 -13.74 4.62
CA ASN A 56 13.24 -13.04 3.41
C ASN A 56 13.67 -11.58 3.68
N ASN A 57 13.91 -11.17 4.93
CA ASN A 57 14.22 -9.78 5.29
C ASN A 57 13.21 -8.75 4.75
N GLY A 58 11.95 -9.15 4.59
CA GLY A 58 10.91 -8.32 3.99
C GLY A 58 10.99 -8.19 2.48
N GLU A 59 11.92 -8.87 1.82
CA GLU A 59 12.04 -8.86 0.36
C GLU A 59 11.06 -9.84 -0.29
N TYR A 60 10.59 -9.53 -1.49
CA TYR A 60 9.74 -10.41 -2.29
C TYR A 60 10.18 -10.44 -3.77
N ASP A 61 9.67 -11.42 -4.48
CA ASP A 61 9.94 -11.54 -5.91
C ASP A 61 9.31 -10.38 -6.66
N GLY A 62 10.10 -9.76 -7.51
CA GLY A 62 9.71 -8.64 -8.34
C GLY A 62 10.65 -8.48 -9.53
N PHE A 63 10.73 -7.27 -10.05
CA PHE A 63 11.49 -6.94 -11.24
C PHE A 63 12.34 -5.71 -10.99
N ARG A 64 13.56 -5.71 -11.56
CA ARG A 64 14.45 -4.54 -11.66
C ARG A 64 14.86 -4.34 -13.10
N ILE A 65 15.30 -3.15 -13.42
CA ILE A 65 15.90 -2.85 -14.73
C ILE A 65 17.41 -2.82 -14.54
N LYS A 66 18.13 -3.69 -15.26
CA LYS A 66 19.60 -3.71 -15.29
C LYS A 66 20.04 -2.75 -16.39
N ILE A 67 20.78 -1.69 -16.00
CA ILE A 67 21.26 -0.64 -16.92
C ILE A 67 22.75 -0.72 -17.21
N HIS A 68 23.48 -1.53 -16.44
CA HIS A 68 24.90 -1.80 -16.69
C HIS A 68 25.28 -3.20 -16.26
N PHE A 69 26.14 -3.83 -17.08
CA PHE A 69 26.75 -5.12 -16.82
C PHE A 69 28.11 -5.15 -17.49
N GLY A 70 29.21 -5.21 -16.71
CA GLY A 70 30.56 -5.24 -17.27
C GLY A 70 31.66 -5.27 -16.21
N PRO A 71 32.90 -5.58 -16.60
CA PRO A 71 34.01 -5.76 -15.67
C PRO A 71 34.57 -4.44 -15.10
N ASP A 72 34.25 -3.32 -15.73
CA ASP A 72 34.82 -2.01 -15.38
C ASP A 72 34.02 -1.33 -14.24
N ARG A 73 34.66 -1.23 -13.08
CA ARG A 73 34.09 -0.58 -11.90
C ARG A 73 33.97 0.95 -12.04
N VAL A 74 34.85 1.58 -12.81
CA VAL A 74 34.83 3.04 -13.01
C VAL A 74 33.60 3.40 -13.82
N LYS A 75 33.40 2.71 -14.94
CA LYS A 75 32.24 2.86 -15.81
C LYS A 75 30.92 2.58 -15.08
N GLN A 76 30.92 1.59 -14.21
CA GLN A 76 29.75 1.28 -13.37
C GLN A 76 29.34 2.47 -12.48
N ARG A 77 30.34 3.14 -11.83
CA ARG A 77 30.09 4.31 -10.98
C ARG A 77 29.59 5.50 -11.78
N GLU A 78 30.18 5.74 -12.94
CA GLU A 78 29.74 6.83 -13.85
C GLU A 78 28.28 6.64 -14.27
N ILE A 79 27.91 5.44 -14.69
CA ILE A 79 26.54 5.11 -15.10
C ILE A 79 25.57 5.30 -13.93
N LYS A 80 25.94 4.83 -12.74
CA LYS A 80 25.15 5.02 -11.53
C LYS A 80 24.92 6.50 -11.24
N THR A 81 26.00 7.31 -11.23
CA THR A 81 25.90 8.75 -10.94
C THR A 81 25.05 9.46 -11.99
N LYS A 82 25.28 9.17 -13.27
CA LYS A 82 24.47 9.70 -14.37
C LYS A 82 22.99 9.36 -14.23
N PHE A 83 22.68 8.12 -13.81
CA PHE A 83 21.29 7.70 -13.59
C PHE A 83 20.66 8.45 -12.42
N GLN A 84 21.34 8.52 -11.27
CA GLN A 84 20.84 9.18 -10.06
C GLN A 84 20.60 10.68 -10.25
N THR A 85 21.44 11.34 -11.07
CA THR A 85 21.24 12.77 -11.38
C THR A 85 19.97 13.00 -12.19
N LYS A 86 19.60 12.06 -13.06
CA LYS A 86 18.43 12.22 -13.96
C LYS A 86 17.15 11.63 -13.40
N PHE A 87 17.25 10.54 -12.63
CA PHE A 87 16.15 9.76 -12.08
C PHE A 87 16.31 9.60 -10.56
N ASN A 88 16.23 10.71 -9.83
CA ASN A 88 16.44 10.74 -8.37
C ASN A 88 15.38 9.96 -7.58
N ASP A 89 14.17 9.80 -8.13
CA ASP A 89 13.06 9.12 -7.48
C ASP A 89 13.15 7.58 -7.57
N ILE A 90 14.04 7.06 -8.43
CA ILE A 90 14.18 5.62 -8.66
C ILE A 90 15.39 5.08 -7.89
N PRO A 91 15.20 4.12 -6.98
CA PRO A 91 16.31 3.52 -6.23
C PRO A 91 17.28 2.82 -7.15
N THR A 92 18.58 2.97 -6.85
CA THR A 92 19.67 2.39 -7.62
C THR A 92 20.47 1.42 -6.76
N TYR A 93 20.76 0.25 -7.29
CA TYR A 93 21.46 -0.84 -6.63
C TYR A 93 22.73 -1.22 -7.38
N GLU A 94 23.81 -1.40 -6.63
CA GLU A 94 25.06 -1.94 -7.14
C GLU A 94 25.22 -3.38 -6.67
N ASP A 95 25.71 -4.22 -7.54
CA ASP A 95 26.02 -5.61 -7.23
C ASP A 95 27.27 -6.05 -7.99
N TYR A 96 28.00 -7.01 -7.42
CA TYR A 96 29.14 -7.63 -8.07
C TYR A 96 28.82 -9.08 -8.38
N GLN A 97 28.58 -9.37 -9.63
CA GLN A 97 28.34 -10.72 -10.15
C GLN A 97 29.58 -11.17 -10.91
N GLN A 98 30.50 -11.76 -10.18
CA GLN A 98 31.82 -12.13 -10.65
C GLN A 98 31.85 -12.67 -12.10
N PRO A 99 32.65 -12.10 -13.03
CA PRO A 99 33.60 -11.02 -12.85
C PRO A 99 33.03 -9.60 -13.10
N ASN A 100 31.71 -9.43 -13.24
CA ASN A 100 31.09 -8.20 -13.71
C ASN A 100 30.48 -7.35 -12.60
N TRP A 101 30.56 -6.04 -12.74
CA TRP A 101 29.84 -5.05 -11.97
C TRP A 101 28.47 -4.77 -12.61
N VAL A 102 27.46 -4.72 -11.79
CA VAL A 102 26.07 -4.58 -12.22
C VAL A 102 25.45 -3.33 -11.60
N VAL A 103 24.70 -2.57 -12.39
CA VAL A 103 23.83 -1.52 -11.90
C VAL A 103 22.38 -1.90 -12.25
N SER A 104 21.57 -2.04 -11.20
CA SER A 104 20.14 -2.31 -11.32
C SER A 104 19.34 -1.18 -10.71
N VAL A 105 18.19 -0.84 -11.28
CA VAL A 105 17.36 0.29 -10.85
C VAL A 105 15.90 -0.10 -10.73
N GLY A 106 15.22 0.53 -9.77
CA GLY A 106 13.81 0.36 -9.48
C GLY A 106 13.47 -0.93 -8.72
N ASP A 107 12.35 -0.90 -8.01
CA ASP A 107 11.76 -2.03 -7.33
C ASP A 107 10.31 -2.17 -7.82
N PHE A 108 10.11 -2.91 -8.92
CA PHE A 108 8.82 -3.06 -9.60
C PHE A 108 8.15 -4.37 -9.19
N ARG A 109 6.88 -4.31 -8.80
CA ARG A 109 6.13 -5.52 -8.42
C ARG A 109 5.72 -6.35 -9.63
N THR A 110 5.44 -5.68 -10.73
CA THR A 110 4.98 -6.33 -11.95
C THR A 110 5.94 -6.08 -13.12
N LYS A 111 5.95 -7.00 -14.07
CA LYS A 111 6.73 -6.84 -15.30
C LYS A 111 6.22 -5.65 -16.14
N LEU A 112 4.93 -5.33 -16.05
CA LEU A 112 4.32 -4.22 -16.78
C LEU A 112 4.85 -2.88 -16.27
N GLU A 113 4.85 -2.66 -14.94
CA GLU A 113 5.45 -1.46 -14.33
C GLU A 113 6.92 -1.30 -14.73
N ALA A 114 7.70 -2.39 -14.66
CA ALA A 114 9.09 -2.39 -15.09
C ALA A 114 9.25 -2.01 -16.57
N PHE A 115 8.34 -2.47 -17.43
CA PHE A 115 8.36 -2.17 -18.86
C PHE A 115 8.03 -0.70 -19.16
N GLU A 116 7.07 -0.12 -18.47
CA GLU A 116 6.74 1.31 -18.60
C GLU A 116 7.90 2.20 -18.16
N ALA A 117 8.54 1.85 -17.05
CA ALA A 117 9.75 2.54 -16.58
C ALA A 117 10.92 2.36 -17.54
N LEU A 118 11.11 1.14 -18.07
CA LEU A 118 12.16 0.83 -19.02
C LEU A 118 12.07 1.72 -20.28
N LYS A 119 10.88 1.91 -20.83
CA LYS A 119 10.69 2.79 -22.01
C LYS A 119 11.23 4.21 -21.78
N LYS A 120 11.05 4.75 -20.58
CA LYS A 120 11.56 6.09 -20.21
C LYS A 120 13.08 6.07 -20.02
N ILE A 121 13.60 5.00 -19.43
CA ILE A 121 15.03 4.85 -19.11
C ILE A 121 15.84 4.56 -20.38
N GLN A 122 15.30 3.80 -21.32
CA GLN A 122 16.00 3.43 -22.58
C GLN A 122 16.40 4.60 -23.44
N VAL A 123 15.77 5.76 -23.30
CA VAL A 123 16.17 6.99 -24.01
C VAL A 123 17.63 7.34 -23.71
N ASP A 124 18.08 7.12 -22.46
CA ASP A 124 19.42 7.45 -22.00
C ASP A 124 20.31 6.23 -21.80
N PHE A 125 19.71 5.08 -21.58
CA PHE A 125 20.34 3.79 -21.30
C PHE A 125 19.75 2.70 -22.21
N PRO A 126 20.10 2.71 -23.50
CA PRO A 126 19.49 1.83 -24.51
C PRO A 126 19.71 0.34 -24.21
N ASP A 127 20.81 -0.01 -23.56
CA ASP A 127 21.16 -1.40 -23.19
C ASP A 127 20.39 -1.92 -21.97
N GLY A 128 19.46 -1.12 -21.42
CA GLY A 128 18.67 -1.52 -20.26
C GLY A 128 17.72 -2.67 -20.57
N PHE A 129 17.61 -3.63 -19.64
CA PHE A 129 16.67 -4.75 -19.74
C PHE A 129 16.11 -5.17 -18.38
N ILE A 130 14.92 -5.81 -18.41
CA ILE A 130 14.22 -6.22 -17.20
C ILE A 130 14.75 -7.58 -16.72
N VAL A 131 15.03 -7.67 -15.41
CA VAL A 131 15.44 -8.90 -14.73
C VAL A 131 14.52 -9.19 -13.55
N LYS A 132 14.30 -10.49 -13.26
CA LYS A 132 13.68 -10.89 -11.98
C LYS A 132 14.67 -10.67 -10.86
N SER A 133 14.23 -10.11 -9.76
CA SER A 133 15.08 -9.82 -8.61
C SER A 133 14.24 -9.80 -7.32
N LYS A 134 14.90 -9.95 -6.19
CA LYS A 134 14.29 -9.63 -4.90
C LYS A 134 14.20 -8.11 -4.76
N ILE A 135 13.02 -7.63 -4.42
CA ILE A 135 12.75 -6.20 -4.25
C ILE A 135 12.34 -5.89 -2.82
N LYS A 136 12.59 -4.66 -2.40
CA LYS A 136 12.16 -4.18 -1.08
C LYS A 136 10.74 -3.62 -1.15
N PRO A 137 9.94 -3.75 -0.07
CA PRO A 137 8.65 -3.10 -0.02
C PRO A 137 8.82 -1.59 -0.12
N MET A 138 7.98 -0.97 -0.92
CA MET A 138 7.89 0.49 -0.93
C MET A 138 7.52 0.95 0.49
N LYS A 139 8.31 1.85 1.06
CA LYS A 139 7.93 2.50 2.31
C LYS A 139 6.76 3.44 1.99
N LEU A 140 5.62 3.13 2.57
CA LEU A 140 4.44 4.00 2.56
C LEU A 140 4.69 5.22 3.43
#